data_eee78f6c984a13ff886b1faff7763142
#
_entry.id   eee78f6c984a13ff886b1faff7763142
#
_cell.length_a   1.000
_cell.length_b   1.000
_cell.length_c   1.000
_cell.angle_alpha   90.00
_cell.angle_beta   90.00
_cell.angle_gamma   90.00
#
_symmetry.space_group_name_H-M   'P 1'
#
loop_
_entity.id
_entity.type
_entity.pdbx_description
1 polymer ?
#
loop_
_entity_poly.entity_id
_entity_poly.type
_entity_poly.pdbx_seq_one_letter_code
_entity_poly.pdbx_strand_id
1 'polypeptide(L)'
;LLRSQRHRFSKGVVFEKVGELFNTFYNEHLPFQLTGAQKRVIKEIRNDTARGKQMNRLLQGDVGSGKTIVAVLCMLLAADNGYQSCLMAPTEILAQQHFQTISALLEKIGVPVQILTGSTKAAARRKILQQLIDGQLQILIGTHAVIEEVVKFKNLGIVIIDEQHRFGVAQRAKLWQKATVPPHILVMTATPIPRTLAMTAYGELDYSVIDELPPGRQPITTVHRYESQRSQVMSFIRTEIDKGRQIYIIFPLIEESAKLDYE
;
A
#
# COMPACT_ATOMS: atom_id res chain seq x y z
N LEU A 1 -10.83 -8.94 -25.04
CA LEU A 1 -11.21 -10.16 -24.27
C LEU A 1 -10.12 -11.25 -24.33
N LEU A 2 -9.47 -11.53 -25.44
CA LEU A 2 -8.43 -12.58 -25.57
C LEU A 2 -7.07 -12.23 -24.91
N ARG A 3 -6.73 -10.96 -24.77
CA ARG A 3 -5.50 -10.53 -24.07
C ARG A 3 -5.64 -10.63 -22.55
N SER A 4 -6.84 -10.44 -22.01
CA SER A 4 -7.13 -10.54 -20.56
C SER A 4 -7.01 -11.97 -20.03
N GLN A 5 -7.37 -12.95 -20.82
CA GLN A 5 -7.23 -14.37 -20.41
C GLN A 5 -5.78 -14.85 -20.35
N ARG A 6 -4.84 -14.26 -21.12
CA ARG A 6 -3.42 -14.64 -21.09
C ARG A 6 -2.72 -14.35 -19.77
N HIS A 7 -3.11 -13.30 -19.06
CA HIS A 7 -2.50 -12.96 -17.76
C HIS A 7 -2.96 -13.84 -16.60
N ARG A 8 -4.19 -14.37 -16.65
CA ARG A 8 -4.75 -15.25 -15.61
C ARG A 8 -4.02 -16.60 -15.47
N PHE A 9 -3.18 -16.98 -16.43
CA PHE A 9 -2.47 -18.26 -16.47
C PHE A 9 -0.95 -18.12 -16.44
N SER A 10 -0.40 -16.92 -16.20
CA SER A 10 1.03 -16.76 -16.09
C SER A 10 1.53 -17.48 -14.82
N LYS A 11 2.62 -18.25 -14.97
CA LYS A 11 3.33 -18.81 -13.81
C LYS A 11 3.76 -17.64 -12.92
N GLY A 12 3.46 -17.72 -11.63
CA GLY A 12 3.91 -16.79 -10.61
C GLY A 12 4.95 -17.45 -9.71
N VAL A 13 5.62 -16.66 -8.91
CA VAL A 13 6.43 -17.18 -7.81
C VAL A 13 5.54 -17.92 -6.81
N VAL A 14 6.11 -18.83 -6.03
CA VAL A 14 5.36 -19.59 -5.03
C VAL A 14 5.89 -19.29 -3.64
N PHE A 15 4.99 -18.92 -2.75
CA PHE A 15 5.31 -18.79 -1.32
C PHE A 15 4.78 -20.05 -0.62
N GLU A 16 5.66 -21.04 -0.46
CA GLU A 16 5.27 -22.38 0.03
C GLU A 16 5.04 -22.39 1.54
N LYS A 17 5.83 -21.61 2.28
CA LYS A 17 5.85 -21.69 3.74
C LYS A 17 5.54 -20.35 4.41
N VAL A 18 4.94 -20.44 5.59
CA VAL A 18 4.94 -19.37 6.58
C VAL A 18 6.11 -19.65 7.50
N GLY A 19 7.15 -18.84 7.41
CA GLY A 19 8.40 -19.08 8.09
C GLY A 19 8.51 -18.33 9.41
N GLU A 20 9.75 -18.20 9.89
CA GLU A 20 10.06 -17.63 11.19
C GLU A 20 9.80 -16.12 11.26
N LEU A 21 10.14 -15.37 10.21
CA LEU A 21 9.97 -13.91 10.21
C LEU A 21 8.48 -13.54 10.34
N PHE A 22 7.61 -14.21 9.57
CA PHE A 22 6.19 -14.00 9.66
C PHE A 22 5.63 -14.38 11.05
N ASN A 23 6.00 -15.57 11.55
CA ASN A 23 5.47 -16.08 12.82
C ASN A 23 5.95 -15.25 14.02
N THR A 24 7.23 -14.87 14.08
CA THR A 24 7.78 -14.03 15.14
C THR A 24 7.11 -12.66 15.14
N PHE A 25 6.99 -12.03 13.98
CA PHE A 25 6.30 -10.75 13.89
C PHE A 25 4.83 -10.86 14.30
N TYR A 26 4.12 -11.88 13.81
CA TYR A 26 2.70 -12.09 14.09
C TYR A 26 2.41 -12.35 15.57
N ASN A 27 3.25 -13.14 16.23
CA ASN A 27 3.00 -13.59 17.60
C ASN A 27 3.57 -12.61 18.65
N GLU A 28 4.69 -11.92 18.35
CA GLU A 28 5.46 -11.19 19.37
C GLU A 28 5.56 -9.69 19.12
N HIS A 29 5.44 -9.25 17.87
CA HIS A 29 5.74 -7.85 17.50
C HIS A 29 4.60 -7.09 16.84
N LEU A 30 3.42 -7.69 16.70
CA LEU A 30 2.23 -6.95 16.29
C LEU A 30 1.86 -5.90 17.32
N PRO A 31 1.72 -4.62 16.97
CA PRO A 31 1.39 -3.55 17.92
C PRO A 31 -0.06 -3.61 18.43
N PHE A 32 -0.90 -4.44 17.81
CA PHE A 32 -2.32 -4.63 18.15
C PHE A 32 -2.83 -5.98 17.63
N GLN A 33 -3.95 -6.44 18.12
CA GLN A 33 -4.61 -7.63 17.60
C GLN A 33 -5.23 -7.36 16.24
N LEU A 34 -5.03 -8.27 15.29
CA LEU A 34 -5.66 -8.18 13.98
C LEU A 34 -7.17 -8.40 14.07
N THR A 35 -7.93 -7.60 13.31
CA THR A 35 -9.37 -7.80 13.14
C THR A 35 -9.67 -9.08 12.36
N GLY A 36 -10.92 -9.55 12.43
CA GLY A 36 -11.38 -10.70 11.63
C GLY A 36 -11.19 -10.48 10.13
N ALA A 37 -11.49 -9.27 9.65
CA ALA A 37 -11.31 -8.89 8.26
C ALA A 37 -9.82 -8.93 7.82
N GLN A 38 -8.91 -8.42 8.63
CA GLN A 38 -7.48 -8.48 8.34
C GLN A 38 -6.96 -9.92 8.27
N LYS A 39 -7.35 -10.78 9.23
CA LYS A 39 -7.00 -12.21 9.23
C LYS A 39 -7.53 -12.93 7.99
N ARG A 40 -8.77 -12.65 7.60
CA ARG A 40 -9.39 -13.18 6.37
C ARG A 40 -8.58 -12.81 5.13
N VAL A 41 -8.26 -11.53 4.97
CA VAL A 41 -7.49 -11.03 3.82
C VAL A 41 -6.10 -11.64 3.75
N ILE A 42 -5.39 -11.74 4.86
CA ILE A 42 -4.06 -12.38 4.92
C ILE A 42 -4.15 -13.84 4.49
N LYS A 43 -5.19 -14.56 4.92
CA LYS A 43 -5.45 -15.96 4.50
C LYS A 43 -5.72 -16.07 3.01
N GLU A 44 -6.50 -15.15 2.42
CA GLU A 44 -6.77 -15.08 0.98
C GLU A 44 -5.48 -14.89 0.19
N ILE A 45 -4.66 -13.90 0.57
CA ILE A 45 -3.37 -13.61 -0.08
C ILE A 45 -2.42 -14.80 0.03
N ARG A 46 -2.31 -15.41 1.21
CA ARG A 46 -1.49 -16.60 1.41
C ARG A 46 -1.93 -17.76 0.49
N ASN A 47 -3.22 -17.98 0.38
CA ASN A 47 -3.74 -19.04 -0.50
C ASN A 47 -3.42 -18.77 -1.97
N ASP A 48 -3.50 -17.50 -2.40
CA ASP A 48 -3.21 -17.16 -3.80
C ASP A 48 -1.71 -17.27 -4.11
N THR A 49 -0.85 -16.80 -3.22
CA THR A 49 0.61 -16.84 -3.41
C THR A 49 1.20 -18.25 -3.37
N ALA A 50 0.47 -19.22 -2.80
CA ALA A 50 0.87 -20.63 -2.77
C ALA A 50 0.48 -21.43 -4.04
N ARG A 51 -0.33 -20.87 -4.94
CA ARG A 51 -0.91 -21.62 -6.09
C ARG A 51 -0.02 -21.71 -7.32
N GLY A 52 1.16 -21.10 -7.35
CA GLY A 52 2.03 -21.06 -8.53
C GLY A 52 1.50 -20.20 -9.69
N LYS A 53 0.49 -19.39 -9.44
CA LYS A 53 -0.06 -18.39 -10.35
C LYS A 53 0.21 -17.01 -9.79
N GLN A 54 0.47 -16.05 -10.68
CA GLN A 54 0.62 -14.66 -10.26
C GLN A 54 -0.64 -14.18 -9.56
N MET A 55 -0.54 -13.79 -8.30
CA MET A 55 -1.61 -13.07 -7.61
C MET A 55 -1.66 -11.62 -8.14
N ASN A 56 -2.85 -11.15 -8.45
CA ASN A 56 -3.11 -9.76 -8.79
C ASN A 56 -4.36 -9.32 -8.02
N ARG A 57 -4.17 -8.68 -6.87
CA ARG A 57 -5.25 -8.44 -5.88
C ARG A 57 -5.36 -6.98 -5.50
N LEU A 58 -6.60 -6.49 -5.45
CA LEU A 58 -6.96 -5.19 -4.90
C LEU A 58 -7.41 -5.34 -3.44
N LEU A 59 -6.70 -4.71 -2.53
CA LEU A 59 -7.04 -4.57 -1.13
C LEU A 59 -7.66 -3.21 -0.87
N GLN A 60 -8.95 -3.20 -0.62
CA GLN A 60 -9.68 -2.00 -0.23
C GLN A 60 -9.90 -1.96 1.27
N GLY A 61 -9.78 -0.79 1.86
CA GLY A 61 -10.09 -0.56 3.27
C GLY A 61 -9.96 0.93 3.59
N ASP A 62 -10.76 1.42 4.50
CA ASP A 62 -10.74 2.84 4.90
C ASP A 62 -9.37 3.28 5.41
N VAL A 63 -9.14 4.60 5.51
CA VAL A 63 -7.93 5.15 6.14
C VAL A 63 -7.84 4.64 7.57
N GLY A 64 -6.68 4.08 7.95
CA GLY A 64 -6.47 3.49 9.27
C GLY A 64 -7.09 2.10 9.47
N SER A 65 -7.63 1.43 8.45
CA SER A 65 -8.11 0.04 8.54
C SER A 65 -7.01 -1.01 8.70
N GLY A 66 -5.73 -0.59 8.67
CA GLY A 66 -4.58 -1.47 8.84
C GLY A 66 -4.08 -2.14 7.55
N LYS A 67 -4.33 -1.58 6.37
CA LYS A 67 -3.77 -2.07 5.09
C LYS A 67 -2.24 -2.24 5.16
N THR A 68 -1.55 -1.31 5.83
CA THR A 68 -0.09 -1.37 5.99
C THR A 68 0.38 -2.61 6.74
N ILE A 69 -0.33 -3.05 7.78
CA ILE A 69 0.01 -4.29 8.49
C ILE A 69 -0.19 -5.52 7.60
N VAL A 70 -1.24 -5.55 6.79
CA VAL A 70 -1.42 -6.63 5.80
C VAL A 70 -0.25 -6.63 4.82
N ALA A 71 0.16 -5.47 4.33
CA ALA A 71 1.32 -5.32 3.45
C ALA A 71 2.61 -5.84 4.10
N VAL A 72 2.88 -5.47 5.36
CA VAL A 72 4.05 -5.96 6.12
C VAL A 72 4.04 -7.49 6.22
N LEU A 73 2.92 -8.09 6.58
CA LEU A 73 2.81 -9.55 6.68
C LEU A 73 3.03 -10.24 5.31
N CYS A 74 2.57 -9.63 4.21
CA CYS A 74 2.85 -10.13 2.86
C CYS A 74 4.34 -10.03 2.49
N MET A 75 5.03 -8.95 2.89
CA MET A 75 6.47 -8.79 2.68
C MET A 75 7.28 -9.81 3.49
N LEU A 76 6.88 -10.07 4.73
CA LEU A 76 7.51 -11.10 5.57
C LEU A 76 7.30 -12.50 5.02
N LEU A 77 6.08 -12.78 4.50
CA LEU A 77 5.81 -14.03 3.81
C LEU A 77 6.73 -14.21 2.58
N ALA A 78 6.95 -13.16 1.80
CA ALA A 78 7.90 -13.19 0.69
C ALA A 78 9.33 -13.42 1.17
N ALA A 79 9.79 -12.71 2.21
CA ALA A 79 11.13 -12.86 2.78
C ALA A 79 11.39 -14.27 3.33
N ASP A 80 10.41 -14.89 4.01
CA ASP A 80 10.49 -16.28 4.47
C ASP A 80 10.67 -17.30 3.34
N ASN A 81 10.26 -16.93 2.12
CA ASN A 81 10.42 -17.76 0.91
C ASN A 81 11.62 -17.32 0.04
N GLY A 82 12.51 -16.46 0.57
CA GLY A 82 13.71 -16.02 -0.13
C GLY A 82 13.48 -14.98 -1.22
N TYR A 83 12.35 -14.28 -1.20
CA TYR A 83 12.00 -13.25 -2.17
C TYR A 83 12.10 -11.86 -1.56
N GLN A 84 12.45 -10.90 -2.42
CA GLN A 84 12.44 -9.48 -2.11
C GLN A 84 11.07 -8.87 -2.37
N SER A 85 10.78 -7.78 -1.70
CA SER A 85 9.53 -7.03 -1.80
C SER A 85 9.76 -5.58 -2.21
N CYS A 86 8.84 -5.02 -2.99
CA CYS A 86 8.84 -3.62 -3.36
C CYS A 86 7.50 -2.98 -2.97
N LEU A 87 7.53 -1.89 -2.20
CA LEU A 87 6.36 -1.04 -1.95
C LEU A 87 6.50 0.28 -2.68
N MET A 88 5.52 0.58 -3.50
CA MET A 88 5.48 1.81 -4.28
C MET A 88 4.38 2.74 -3.77
N ALA A 89 4.77 3.98 -3.44
CA ALA A 89 3.88 5.04 -3.00
C ALA A 89 3.83 6.17 -4.05
N PRO A 90 2.71 6.90 -4.16
CA PRO A 90 2.53 7.92 -5.20
C PRO A 90 3.36 9.18 -4.98
N THR A 91 3.75 9.48 -3.74
CA THR A 91 4.53 10.68 -3.39
C THR A 91 5.70 10.33 -2.46
N GLU A 92 6.72 11.19 -2.42
CA GLU A 92 7.86 11.03 -1.51
C GLU A 92 7.44 11.10 -0.04
N ILE A 93 6.45 11.93 0.28
CA ILE A 93 5.92 12.05 1.65
C ILE A 93 5.31 10.72 2.10
N LEU A 94 4.47 10.09 1.26
CA LEU A 94 3.88 8.79 1.57
C LEU A 94 4.93 7.67 1.60
N ALA A 95 5.91 7.69 0.69
CA ALA A 95 7.02 6.75 0.72
C ALA A 95 7.81 6.86 2.03
N GLN A 96 8.07 8.09 2.49
CA GLN A 96 8.78 8.34 3.75
C GLN A 96 7.96 7.88 4.97
N GLN A 97 6.65 8.12 4.98
CA GLN A 97 5.75 7.63 6.04
C GLN A 97 5.74 6.10 6.11
N HIS A 98 5.60 5.43 4.96
CA HIS A 98 5.69 3.97 4.89
C HIS A 98 7.05 3.47 5.38
N PHE A 99 8.14 4.11 4.94
CA PHE A 99 9.49 3.73 5.36
C PHE A 99 9.67 3.83 6.88
N GLN A 100 9.28 4.95 7.49
CA GLN A 100 9.36 5.13 8.94
C GLN A 100 8.54 4.09 9.70
N THR A 101 7.28 3.90 9.29
CA THR A 101 6.38 2.94 9.94
C THR A 101 6.87 1.51 9.81
N ILE A 102 7.23 1.08 8.60
CA ILE A 102 7.63 -0.31 8.33
C ILE A 102 9.00 -0.60 8.94
N SER A 103 9.96 0.32 8.86
CA SER A 103 11.27 0.15 9.50
C SER A 103 11.13 -0.01 11.00
N ALA A 104 10.33 0.82 11.67
CA ALA A 104 10.10 0.72 13.11
C ALA A 104 9.43 -0.62 13.51
N LEU A 105 8.49 -1.12 12.70
CA LEU A 105 7.82 -2.40 12.94
C LEU A 105 8.80 -3.59 12.78
N LEU A 106 9.71 -3.52 11.82
CA LEU A 106 10.59 -4.63 11.46
C LEU A 106 11.98 -4.57 12.11
N GLU A 107 12.30 -3.49 12.83
CA GLU A 107 13.59 -3.30 13.50
C GLU A 107 13.96 -4.47 14.42
N LYS A 108 12.99 -4.92 15.24
CA LYS A 108 13.20 -5.99 16.23
C LYS A 108 13.45 -7.37 15.62
N ILE A 109 12.99 -7.59 14.39
CA ILE A 109 13.20 -8.86 13.69
C ILE A 109 14.31 -8.78 12.64
N GLY A 110 15.01 -7.63 12.56
CA GLY A 110 16.22 -7.47 11.75
C GLY A 110 16.04 -7.56 10.25
N VAL A 111 14.81 -7.31 9.72
CA VAL A 111 14.56 -7.32 8.27
C VAL A 111 14.98 -5.99 7.65
N PRO A 112 15.96 -5.98 6.71
CA PRO A 112 16.47 -4.75 6.14
C PRO A 112 15.45 -4.07 5.21
N VAL A 113 15.15 -2.81 5.50
CA VAL A 113 14.26 -1.92 4.74
C VAL A 113 15.04 -0.70 4.27
N GLN A 114 14.87 -0.29 3.02
CA GLN A 114 15.45 0.94 2.48
C GLN A 114 14.42 1.73 1.67
N ILE A 115 14.68 3.03 1.51
CA ILE A 115 13.84 3.93 0.71
C ILE A 115 14.60 4.46 -0.50
N LEU A 116 13.94 4.48 -1.67
CA LEU A 116 14.46 5.02 -2.92
C LEU A 116 13.46 5.99 -3.54
N THR A 117 13.83 7.27 -3.58
CA THR A 117 13.02 8.35 -4.17
C THR A 117 13.87 9.17 -5.15
N GLY A 118 13.25 10.14 -5.80
CA GLY A 118 13.96 11.08 -6.68
C GLY A 118 15.03 11.88 -5.94
N SER A 119 14.81 12.20 -4.66
CA SER A 119 15.73 12.97 -3.80
C SER A 119 16.86 12.14 -3.18
N THR A 120 16.89 10.82 -3.39
CA THR A 120 17.92 9.94 -2.81
C THR A 120 19.31 10.28 -3.36
N LYS A 121 20.26 10.65 -2.47
CA LYS A 121 21.63 11.02 -2.82
C LYS A 121 22.34 9.89 -3.59
N ALA A 122 23.17 10.23 -4.58
CA ALA A 122 23.83 9.29 -5.48
C ALA A 122 24.63 8.18 -4.76
N ALA A 123 25.32 8.49 -3.67
CA ALA A 123 26.09 7.49 -2.91
C ALA A 123 25.17 6.48 -2.22
N ALA A 124 24.10 6.95 -1.56
CA ALA A 124 23.09 6.08 -0.94
C ALA A 124 22.38 5.23 -1.99
N ARG A 125 22.00 5.84 -3.11
CA ARG A 125 21.37 5.15 -4.25
C ARG A 125 22.23 3.98 -4.75
N ARG A 126 23.53 4.20 -4.99
CA ARG A 126 24.47 3.13 -5.41
C ARG A 126 24.51 1.98 -4.42
N LYS A 127 24.57 2.27 -3.11
CA LYS A 127 24.55 1.26 -2.06
C LYS A 127 23.25 0.44 -2.07
N ILE A 128 22.11 1.10 -2.17
CA ILE A 128 20.79 0.44 -2.24
C ILE A 128 20.71 -0.48 -3.45
N LEU A 129 21.11 0.00 -4.63
CA LEU A 129 21.09 -0.78 -5.86
C LEU A 129 21.98 -2.03 -5.77
N GLN A 130 23.16 -1.90 -5.18
CA GLN A 130 24.05 -3.05 -4.97
C GLN A 130 23.44 -4.06 -4.01
N GLN A 131 22.90 -3.62 -2.87
CA GLN A 131 22.24 -4.49 -1.89
C GLN A 131 21.02 -5.23 -2.47
N LEU A 132 20.28 -4.62 -3.41
CA LEU A 132 19.18 -5.28 -4.12
C LEU A 132 19.68 -6.42 -5.01
N ILE A 133 20.73 -6.16 -5.79
CA ILE A 133 21.32 -7.16 -6.71
C ILE A 133 21.94 -8.31 -5.93
N ASP A 134 22.59 -8.03 -4.81
CA ASP A 134 23.21 -9.05 -3.94
C ASP A 134 22.14 -9.84 -3.14
N GLY A 135 20.90 -9.33 -3.05
CA GLY A 135 19.83 -9.93 -2.27
C GLY A 135 19.93 -9.68 -0.75
N GLN A 136 20.77 -8.72 -0.35
CA GLN A 136 20.93 -8.33 1.06
C GLN A 136 19.79 -7.42 1.54
N LEU A 137 19.17 -6.67 0.63
CA LEU A 137 18.02 -5.82 0.93
C LEU A 137 16.74 -6.59 0.62
N GLN A 138 15.91 -6.80 1.66
CA GLN A 138 14.68 -7.58 1.55
C GLN A 138 13.49 -6.71 1.11
N ILE A 139 13.41 -5.46 1.59
CA ILE A 139 12.27 -4.57 1.34
C ILE A 139 12.75 -3.24 0.80
N LEU A 140 12.31 -2.89 -0.40
CA LEU A 140 12.51 -1.57 -0.98
C LEU A 140 11.19 -0.80 -0.98
N ILE A 141 11.19 0.39 -0.41
CA ILE A 141 10.08 1.33 -0.46
C ILE A 141 10.47 2.51 -1.34
N GLY A 142 9.55 3.04 -2.15
CA GLY A 142 9.88 4.24 -2.92
C GLY A 142 8.73 4.76 -3.77
N THR A 143 9.07 5.71 -4.62
CA THR A 143 8.16 6.30 -5.60
C THR A 143 8.38 5.67 -6.98
N HIS A 144 8.06 6.40 -8.05
CA HIS A 144 8.37 5.98 -9.41
C HIS A 144 9.87 5.66 -9.64
N ALA A 145 10.78 6.13 -8.79
CA ALA A 145 12.21 5.81 -8.87
C ALA A 145 12.49 4.29 -8.81
N VAL A 146 11.62 3.49 -8.18
CA VAL A 146 11.79 2.03 -8.10
C VAL A 146 11.51 1.31 -9.43
N ILE A 147 10.84 2.00 -10.38
CA ILE A 147 10.51 1.45 -11.71
C ILE A 147 11.66 1.66 -12.71
N GLU A 148 12.61 2.55 -12.44
CA GLU A 148 13.71 2.86 -13.32
C GLU A 148 14.50 1.59 -13.69
N GLU A 149 14.99 1.51 -14.93
CA GLU A 149 15.67 0.32 -15.46
C GLU A 149 16.91 -0.10 -14.67
N VAL A 150 17.60 0.87 -14.07
CA VAL A 150 18.78 0.63 -13.22
C VAL A 150 18.46 -0.10 -11.91
N VAL A 151 17.20 -0.09 -11.46
CA VAL A 151 16.77 -0.80 -10.26
C VAL A 151 16.53 -2.26 -10.61
N LYS A 152 17.44 -3.13 -10.19
CA LYS A 152 17.37 -4.57 -10.43
C LYS A 152 17.30 -5.31 -9.11
N PHE A 153 16.38 -6.24 -9.01
CA PHE A 153 16.25 -7.14 -7.87
C PHE A 153 16.89 -8.48 -8.19
N LYS A 154 17.47 -9.12 -7.19
CA LYS A 154 17.96 -10.50 -7.31
C LYS A 154 16.78 -11.47 -7.47
N ASN A 155 15.75 -11.30 -6.66
CA ASN A 155 14.62 -12.23 -6.60
C ASN A 155 13.33 -11.52 -6.12
N LEU A 156 12.73 -10.67 -6.97
CA LEU A 156 11.51 -9.93 -6.63
C LEU A 156 10.30 -10.87 -6.63
N GLY A 157 9.64 -11.04 -5.47
CA GLY A 157 8.48 -11.92 -5.31
C GLY A 157 7.13 -11.21 -5.20
N ILE A 158 7.11 -10.01 -4.61
CA ILE A 158 5.87 -9.25 -4.45
C ILE A 158 6.09 -7.75 -4.66
N VAL A 159 5.14 -7.13 -5.32
CA VAL A 159 5.05 -5.67 -5.46
C VAL A 159 3.75 -5.20 -4.83
N ILE A 160 3.87 -4.23 -3.95
CA ILE A 160 2.74 -3.58 -3.28
C ILE A 160 2.64 -2.16 -3.81
N ILE A 161 1.45 -1.76 -4.25
CA ILE A 161 1.19 -0.44 -4.83
C ILE A 161 0.15 0.26 -3.97
N ASP A 162 0.53 1.36 -3.34
CA ASP A 162 -0.39 2.16 -2.54
C ASP A 162 -1.03 3.24 -3.41
N GLU A 163 -2.36 3.46 -3.24
CA GLU A 163 -3.16 4.46 -3.95
C GLU A 163 -3.00 4.42 -5.48
N GLN A 164 -3.34 3.28 -6.07
CA GLN A 164 -3.14 2.94 -7.49
C GLN A 164 -3.67 3.95 -8.50
N HIS A 165 -4.71 4.72 -8.17
CA HIS A 165 -5.33 5.66 -9.12
C HIS A 165 -4.33 6.70 -9.70
N ARG A 166 -3.17 6.85 -9.07
CA ARG A 166 -2.06 7.71 -9.52
C ARG A 166 -1.01 6.99 -10.40
N PHE A 167 -1.17 5.67 -10.66
CA PHE A 167 -0.24 4.88 -11.45
C PHE A 167 -0.89 4.31 -12.72
N GLY A 168 -0.32 4.62 -13.88
CA GLY A 168 -0.80 4.12 -15.18
C GLY A 168 -0.50 2.63 -15.42
N VAL A 169 -1.25 2.01 -16.34
CA VAL A 169 -1.05 0.60 -16.76
C VAL A 169 0.38 0.34 -17.25
N ALA A 170 0.99 1.30 -17.96
CA ALA A 170 2.34 1.20 -18.48
C ALA A 170 3.42 1.11 -17.38
N GLN A 171 3.22 1.79 -16.25
CA GLN A 171 4.16 1.76 -15.13
C GLN A 171 4.13 0.40 -14.42
N ARG A 172 2.97 -0.23 -14.31
CA ARG A 172 2.83 -1.59 -13.77
C ARG A 172 3.52 -2.62 -14.67
N ALA A 173 3.40 -2.49 -15.98
CA ALA A 173 4.05 -3.39 -16.93
C ALA A 173 5.59 -3.39 -16.78
N LYS A 174 6.19 -2.24 -16.47
CA LYS A 174 7.63 -2.13 -16.17
C LYS A 174 8.06 -2.89 -14.92
N LEU A 175 7.20 -2.95 -13.89
CA LEU A 175 7.49 -3.74 -12.67
C LEU A 175 7.51 -5.25 -12.96
N TRP A 176 6.64 -5.73 -13.85
CA TRP A 176 6.64 -7.15 -14.25
C TRP A 176 7.93 -7.57 -14.96
N GLN A 177 8.54 -6.66 -15.72
CA GLN A 177 9.78 -6.91 -16.44
C GLN A 177 11.03 -6.97 -15.54
N LYS A 178 10.90 -6.59 -14.25
CA LYS A 178 12.01 -6.61 -13.27
C LYS A 178 12.32 -7.99 -12.68
N ALA A 179 11.52 -8.99 -12.98
CA ALA A 179 11.71 -10.34 -12.50
C ALA A 179 11.57 -11.34 -13.65
N THR A 180 12.32 -12.44 -13.58
CA THR A 180 12.24 -13.53 -14.57
C THR A 180 10.89 -14.25 -14.51
N VAL A 181 10.36 -14.41 -13.30
CA VAL A 181 8.99 -14.90 -13.05
C VAL A 181 8.17 -13.72 -12.53
N PRO A 182 6.97 -13.46 -13.07
CA PRO A 182 6.15 -12.33 -12.64
C PRO A 182 5.92 -12.32 -11.14
N PRO A 183 6.22 -11.22 -10.43
CA PRO A 183 5.97 -11.10 -9.00
C PRO A 183 4.47 -10.99 -8.73
N HIS A 184 4.04 -11.34 -7.54
CA HIS A 184 2.69 -11.06 -7.06
C HIS A 184 2.45 -9.56 -6.96
N ILE A 185 1.22 -9.13 -7.23
CA ILE A 185 0.82 -7.72 -7.16
C ILE A 185 -0.29 -7.57 -6.11
N LEU A 186 -0.04 -6.73 -5.14
CA LEU A 186 -1.03 -6.28 -4.17
C LEU A 186 -1.24 -4.77 -4.33
N VAL A 187 -2.43 -4.38 -4.74
CA VAL A 187 -2.81 -2.97 -4.85
C VAL A 187 -3.61 -2.60 -3.62
N MET A 188 -3.28 -1.49 -2.98
CA MET A 188 -4.00 -0.97 -1.83
C MET A 188 -4.71 0.34 -2.18
N THR A 189 -5.92 0.54 -1.68
CA THR A 189 -6.62 1.82 -1.79
C THR A 189 -7.51 2.09 -0.59
N ALA A 190 -7.62 3.37 -0.21
CA ALA A 190 -8.58 3.83 0.77
C ALA A 190 -9.90 4.27 0.11
N THR A 191 -9.89 4.57 -1.20
CA THR A 191 -11.12 4.98 -1.89
C THR A 191 -12.04 3.80 -2.09
N PRO A 192 -13.34 3.92 -1.72
CA PRO A 192 -14.31 2.88 -2.00
C PRO A 192 -14.59 2.81 -3.50
N ILE A 193 -14.08 1.77 -4.16
CA ILE A 193 -14.34 1.50 -5.57
C ILE A 193 -15.43 0.44 -5.62
N PRO A 194 -16.60 0.72 -6.23
CA PRO A 194 -17.62 -0.31 -6.42
C PRO A 194 -17.03 -1.54 -7.11
N ARG A 195 -17.34 -2.73 -6.61
CA ARG A 195 -16.78 -3.99 -7.13
C ARG A 195 -16.95 -4.14 -8.64
N THR A 196 -18.11 -3.73 -9.17
CA THR A 196 -18.39 -3.74 -10.60
C THR A 196 -17.47 -2.82 -11.39
N LEU A 197 -17.18 -1.63 -10.86
CA LEU A 197 -16.24 -0.69 -11.47
C LEU A 197 -14.80 -1.19 -11.37
N ALA A 198 -14.42 -1.77 -10.24
CA ALA A 198 -13.11 -2.39 -10.07
C ALA A 198 -12.88 -3.52 -11.08
N MET A 199 -13.86 -4.41 -11.28
CA MET A 199 -13.79 -5.48 -12.27
C MET A 199 -13.77 -4.96 -13.72
N THR A 200 -14.42 -3.83 -14.00
CA THR A 200 -14.45 -3.24 -15.35
C THR A 200 -13.20 -2.41 -15.64
N ALA A 201 -12.77 -1.60 -14.68
CA ALA A 201 -11.64 -0.69 -14.87
C ALA A 201 -10.28 -1.41 -14.74
N TYR A 202 -10.21 -2.45 -13.92
CA TYR A 202 -8.97 -3.17 -13.60
C TYR A 202 -8.95 -4.62 -14.10
N GLY A 203 -10.03 -5.08 -14.70
CA GLY A 203 -10.22 -6.29 -15.54
C GLY A 203 -9.95 -7.65 -14.91
N GLU A 204 -8.95 -7.80 -14.04
CA GLU A 204 -8.45 -9.10 -13.57
C GLU A 204 -7.91 -9.08 -12.14
N LEU A 205 -8.35 -8.11 -11.32
CA LEU A 205 -7.95 -8.09 -9.92
C LEU A 205 -8.91 -8.93 -9.08
N ASP A 206 -8.36 -9.88 -8.32
CA ASP A 206 -9.06 -10.44 -7.18
C ASP A 206 -9.28 -9.32 -6.14
N TYR A 207 -10.39 -9.38 -5.42
CA TYR A 207 -10.84 -8.28 -4.58
C TYR A 207 -10.99 -8.70 -3.13
N SER A 208 -10.35 -7.94 -2.23
CA SER A 208 -10.46 -8.09 -0.78
C SER A 208 -10.82 -6.77 -0.12
N VAL A 209 -11.66 -6.82 0.90
CA VAL A 209 -12.08 -5.65 1.68
C VAL A 209 -11.75 -5.85 3.14
N ILE A 210 -11.15 -4.83 3.75
CA ILE A 210 -11.11 -4.70 5.21
C ILE A 210 -12.31 -3.83 5.60
N ASP A 211 -13.39 -4.49 5.98
CA ASP A 211 -14.70 -3.94 6.33
C ASP A 211 -14.89 -3.72 7.84
N GLU A 212 -13.84 -3.98 8.61
CA GLU A 212 -13.79 -3.77 10.05
C GLU A 212 -12.80 -2.65 10.39
N LEU A 213 -13.16 -1.77 11.32
CA LEU A 213 -12.26 -0.77 11.86
C LEU A 213 -11.52 -1.33 13.07
N PRO A 214 -10.24 -0.97 13.26
CA PRO A 214 -9.50 -1.36 14.45
C PRO A 214 -10.21 -0.93 15.74
N PRO A 215 -10.07 -1.69 16.84
CA PRO A 215 -10.65 -1.33 18.12
C PRO A 215 -10.23 0.08 18.57
N GLY A 216 -11.16 0.84 19.14
CA GLY A 216 -10.93 2.19 19.66
C GLY A 216 -11.11 3.33 18.65
N ARG A 217 -11.35 3.05 17.37
CA ARG A 217 -11.67 4.10 16.39
C ARG A 217 -13.10 4.59 16.62
N GLN A 218 -13.22 5.90 16.85
CA GLN A 218 -14.52 6.56 16.99
C GLN A 218 -15.20 6.73 15.63
N PRO A 219 -16.53 6.56 15.54
CA PRO A 219 -17.27 6.83 14.31
C PRO A 219 -17.15 8.31 13.94
N ILE A 220 -17.01 8.55 12.65
CA ILE A 220 -16.95 9.92 12.11
C ILE A 220 -18.39 10.40 11.84
N THR A 221 -18.73 11.59 12.33
CA THR A 221 -20.00 12.23 12.01
C THR A 221 -19.78 13.24 10.90
N THR A 222 -20.40 13.01 9.73
CA THR A 222 -20.39 13.94 8.60
C THR A 222 -21.70 14.71 8.57
N VAL A 223 -21.62 16.04 8.52
CA VAL A 223 -22.79 16.92 8.51
C VAL A 223 -22.68 17.91 7.36
N HIS A 224 -23.71 18.01 6.54
CA HIS A 224 -23.86 19.07 5.54
C HIS A 224 -24.47 20.31 6.21
N ARG A 225 -23.93 21.51 5.91
CA ARG A 225 -24.42 22.80 6.37
C ARG A 225 -24.51 23.76 5.18
N TYR A 226 -25.58 24.57 5.14
CA TYR A 226 -25.74 25.64 4.16
C TYR A 226 -24.98 26.90 4.61
N GLU A 227 -24.67 27.80 3.70
CA GLU A 227 -23.98 29.06 3.98
C GLU A 227 -24.69 29.91 5.07
N SER A 228 -26.00 29.90 5.10
CA SER A 228 -26.81 30.54 6.15
C SER A 228 -26.50 30.06 7.58
N GLN A 229 -25.85 28.89 7.72
CA GLN A 229 -25.45 28.28 9.00
C GLN A 229 -23.97 28.45 9.33
N ARG A 230 -23.26 29.27 8.56
CA ARG A 230 -21.80 29.52 8.74
C ARG A 230 -21.43 29.95 10.15
N SER A 231 -22.23 30.85 10.76
CA SER A 231 -22.01 31.28 12.15
C SER A 231 -22.07 30.12 13.16
N GLN A 232 -22.97 29.16 12.95
CA GLN A 232 -23.07 27.98 13.80
C GLN A 232 -21.86 27.06 13.63
N VAL A 233 -21.35 26.92 12.39
CA VAL A 233 -20.11 26.16 12.11
C VAL A 233 -18.93 26.80 12.81
N MET A 234 -18.79 28.14 12.74
CA MET A 234 -17.71 28.85 13.41
C MET A 234 -17.77 28.73 14.94
N SER A 235 -18.96 28.76 15.52
CA SER A 235 -19.14 28.54 16.97
C SER A 235 -18.77 27.11 17.37
N PHE A 236 -19.17 26.12 16.58
CA PHE A 236 -18.77 24.72 16.79
C PHE A 236 -17.24 24.56 16.73
N ILE A 237 -16.58 25.13 15.70
CA ILE A 237 -15.14 25.12 15.55
C ILE A 237 -14.44 25.69 16.80
N ARG A 238 -14.90 26.84 17.33
CA ARG A 238 -14.34 27.43 18.58
C ARG A 238 -14.47 26.48 19.75
N THR A 239 -15.64 25.87 19.94
CA THR A 239 -15.87 24.88 20.99
C THR A 239 -14.95 23.68 20.90
N GLU A 240 -14.63 23.22 19.69
CA GLU A 240 -13.70 22.09 19.50
C GLU A 240 -12.24 22.49 19.74
N ILE A 241 -11.86 23.72 19.37
CA ILE A 241 -10.54 24.28 19.69
C ILE A 241 -10.35 24.40 21.22
N ASP A 242 -11.34 24.89 21.92
CA ASP A 242 -11.33 25.02 23.39
C ASP A 242 -11.16 23.65 24.09
N LYS A 243 -11.59 22.56 23.44
CA LYS A 243 -11.35 21.17 23.89
C LYS A 243 -9.96 20.64 23.52
N GLY A 244 -9.09 21.45 22.91
CA GLY A 244 -7.74 21.07 22.47
C GLY A 244 -7.72 20.25 21.16
N ARG A 245 -8.81 20.26 20.36
CA ARG A 245 -8.86 19.55 19.08
C ARG A 245 -8.26 20.37 17.95
N GLN A 246 -7.66 19.70 16.98
CA GLN A 246 -7.15 20.33 15.76
C GLN A 246 -8.25 20.45 14.72
N ILE A 247 -8.28 21.58 14.00
CA ILE A 247 -9.25 21.87 12.96
C ILE A 247 -8.52 22.09 11.64
N TYR A 248 -9.03 21.49 10.58
CA TYR A 248 -8.58 21.71 9.21
C TYR A 248 -9.72 22.31 8.39
N ILE A 249 -9.49 23.46 7.75
CA ILE A 249 -10.43 24.10 6.83
C ILE A 249 -9.83 23.97 5.43
N ILE A 250 -10.57 23.33 4.52
CA ILE A 250 -10.10 23.08 3.16
C ILE A 250 -11.01 23.84 2.19
N PHE A 251 -10.41 24.69 1.37
CA PHE A 251 -11.09 25.37 0.29
C PHE A 251 -10.73 24.71 -1.05
N PRO A 252 -11.69 24.53 -1.96
CA PRO A 252 -11.46 23.89 -3.25
C PRO A 252 -10.63 24.73 -4.22
N LEU A 253 -10.59 26.06 -4.02
CA LEU A 253 -9.90 27.02 -4.88
C LEU A 253 -9.00 27.92 -4.06
N ILE A 254 -7.81 28.26 -4.62
CA ILE A 254 -6.87 29.25 -4.07
C ILE A 254 -7.20 30.64 -4.65
N GLU A 255 -7.69 30.68 -5.91
CA GLU A 255 -8.08 31.90 -6.63
C GLU A 255 -9.47 31.70 -7.25
N GLU A 256 -10.19 32.80 -7.46
CA GLU A 256 -11.46 32.78 -8.18
C GLU A 256 -11.31 32.19 -9.58
N SER A 257 -12.16 31.25 -9.94
CA SER A 257 -12.20 30.66 -11.25
C SER A 257 -13.48 31.07 -11.96
N ALA A 258 -13.38 31.68 -13.12
CA ALA A 258 -14.52 32.04 -13.96
C ALA A 258 -15.42 30.85 -14.39
N LYS A 259 -15.00 29.62 -14.09
CA LYS A 259 -15.73 28.38 -14.43
C LYS A 259 -16.37 27.68 -13.23
N LEU A 260 -16.02 28.06 -12.00
CA LEU A 260 -16.50 27.41 -10.77
C LEU A 260 -16.76 28.52 -9.75
N ASP A 261 -17.99 28.94 -9.63
CA ASP A 261 -18.48 29.81 -8.56
C ASP A 261 -18.81 28.93 -7.35
N TYR A 262 -17.91 28.91 -6.39
CA TYR A 262 -18.16 28.39 -5.04
C TYR A 262 -18.17 29.58 -4.07
N GLU A 263 -19.28 30.28 -4.02
CA GLU A 263 -19.55 31.22 -2.93
C GLU A 263 -19.86 30.52 -1.60
#